data_f370ccc91384c0d5f9270808ebc23025
#
_entry.id   f370ccc91384c0d5f9270808ebc23025
#
_cell.length_a   1.000
_cell.length_b   1.000
_cell.length_c   1.000
_cell.angle_alpha   90.00
_cell.angle_beta   90.00
_cell.angle_gamma   90.00
#
_symmetry.space_group_name_H-M   'P 1'
#
loop_
_entity.id
_entity.type
_entity.pdbx_description
1 polymer ?
#
loop_
_entity_poly.entity_id
_entity_poly.type
_entity_poly.pdbx_seq_one_letter_code
_entity_poly.pdbx_strand_id
1 'polypeptide(L)'
;SRGLGDVYKRQVQNTAKDCMDETVKTDEDKYKMSNPYFAQFSANSLEGYSEILLWRAYNLLDYKIVHSAPFYIRVGGNTGFTRQYVESFLCRDGKPIYATDQYKGDESLSDVRKNRDLRLQLFLMTSGETLSPNVMNGTPDLLPEVPQLLDITEKRCVTGYQVRKGLSGNWYRDGNTAIEGCPVYRVAEAYLNYIEADCMEHNGTSIGSEAAGYWGDLRERAGLPRDYTVTVNNIDLSKELDWAVYSAGKTVSPLLYNIRRERRCELLAEGLRMLDLKRWRALDQVKQFVIQGVNLWESDLKDKYMQDGKNLLIQEGTEGQTSNVSSYANSGKYLCPYRAVKTNNLMYDAGYTWCEAHYLNPIAITHFRITASNPNDLSTSIIYQNPGWPIQANEGPIGIK
;
A
#
# COMPACT_ATOMS: atom_id res chain seq x y z
N SER A 1 -7.77 14.84 25.64
CA SER A 1 -7.92 13.87 24.53
C SER A 1 -9.13 12.93 24.67
N ARG A 2 -9.79 12.82 25.85
CA ARG A 2 -11.03 12.02 26.00
C ARG A 2 -12.22 12.60 25.21
N GLY A 3 -12.30 13.89 24.98
CA GLY A 3 -13.41 14.53 24.26
C GLY A 3 -13.47 14.28 22.75
N LEU A 4 -12.33 14.04 22.09
CA LEU A 4 -12.29 13.73 20.66
C LEU A 4 -12.85 12.32 20.36
N GLY A 5 -12.62 11.35 21.24
CA GLY A 5 -13.17 10.00 21.11
C GLY A 5 -14.70 9.98 21.12
N ASP A 6 -15.32 10.77 22.00
CA ASP A 6 -16.79 10.82 22.12
C ASP A 6 -17.49 11.57 20.97
N VAL A 7 -16.83 12.56 20.37
CA VAL A 7 -17.33 13.25 19.18
C VAL A 7 -17.24 12.32 17.95
N TYR A 8 -16.16 11.60 17.79
CA TYR A 8 -16.03 10.59 16.74
C TYR A 8 -17.04 9.45 16.90
N LYS A 9 -17.26 8.98 18.12
CA LYS A 9 -18.27 7.93 18.41
C LYS A 9 -19.66 8.29 17.89
N ARG A 10 -20.13 9.52 18.12
CA ARG A 10 -21.48 9.95 17.71
C ARG A 10 -21.61 10.19 16.20
N GLN A 11 -20.58 10.69 15.52
CA GLN A 11 -20.63 10.92 14.07
C GLN A 11 -20.53 9.59 13.28
N VAL A 12 -19.78 8.62 13.78
CA VAL A 12 -19.59 7.33 13.13
C VAL A 12 -20.85 6.45 13.24
N GLN A 13 -21.60 6.52 14.36
CA GLN A 13 -22.73 5.64 14.65
C GLN A 13 -23.91 5.73 13.66
N ASN A 14 -24.21 6.90 13.12
CA ASN A 14 -25.41 7.10 12.30
C ASN A 14 -25.18 7.05 10.79
N THR A 15 -23.96 7.35 10.34
CA THR A 15 -23.67 7.47 8.90
C THR A 15 -22.99 6.21 8.33
N ALA A 16 -22.30 5.49 9.18
CA ALA A 16 -21.36 4.48 8.73
C ALA A 16 -22.03 3.13 8.41
N LYS A 17 -23.06 2.73 9.15
CA LYS A 17 -23.71 1.43 8.96
C LYS A 17 -24.47 1.39 7.64
N ASP A 18 -25.26 2.41 7.37
CA ASP A 18 -26.04 2.50 6.13
C ASP A 18 -25.14 2.52 4.88
N CYS A 19 -23.96 3.13 4.99
CA CYS A 19 -22.99 3.21 3.91
C CYS A 19 -22.34 1.86 3.56
N MET A 20 -22.14 0.99 4.54
CA MET A 20 -21.50 -0.31 4.30
C MET A 20 -22.49 -1.30 3.67
N ASP A 21 -23.75 -1.25 4.05
CA ASP A 21 -24.79 -2.16 3.57
C ASP A 21 -25.08 -1.96 2.07
N GLU A 22 -24.96 -0.73 1.54
CA GLU A 22 -25.15 -0.44 0.11
C GLU A 22 -23.98 -0.90 -0.77
N THR A 23 -22.80 -1.11 -0.22
CA THR A 23 -21.61 -1.50 -0.99
C THR A 23 -21.47 -3.01 -1.21
N VAL A 24 -22.23 -3.83 -0.49
CA VAL A 24 -22.16 -5.30 -0.60
C VAL A 24 -23.30 -5.80 -1.49
N LYS A 25 -23.00 -6.02 -2.75
CA LYS A 25 -23.86 -6.76 -3.69
C LYS A 25 -23.43 -8.22 -3.78
N THR A 26 -24.06 -8.98 -4.65
CA THR A 26 -23.83 -10.42 -4.85
C THR A 26 -22.37 -10.78 -5.07
N ASP A 27 -21.98 -12.03 -4.83
CA ASP A 27 -20.61 -12.50 -4.96
C ASP A 27 -19.98 -12.26 -6.34
N GLU A 28 -20.80 -12.30 -7.40
CA GLU A 28 -20.33 -12.03 -8.76
C GLU A 28 -19.92 -10.58 -8.99
N ASP A 29 -20.55 -9.63 -8.32
CA ASP A 29 -20.25 -8.20 -8.44
C ASP A 29 -18.99 -7.80 -7.66
N LYS A 30 -18.58 -8.57 -6.67
CA LYS A 30 -17.38 -8.30 -5.84
C LYS A 30 -16.07 -8.34 -6.62
N TYR A 31 -16.03 -9.03 -7.76
CA TYR A 31 -14.81 -9.29 -8.54
C TYR A 31 -14.66 -8.45 -9.80
N LYS A 32 -15.66 -7.67 -10.18
CA LYS A 32 -15.69 -6.90 -11.43
C LYS A 32 -15.30 -5.45 -11.21
N MET A 33 -14.76 -4.80 -12.24
CA MET A 33 -14.51 -3.34 -12.26
C MET A 33 -15.77 -2.54 -11.93
N SER A 34 -16.95 -3.08 -12.22
CA SER A 34 -18.25 -2.51 -11.89
C SER A 34 -18.65 -2.66 -10.42
N ASN A 35 -17.86 -3.37 -9.61
CA ASN A 35 -18.11 -3.46 -8.18
C ASN A 35 -18.06 -2.06 -7.56
N PRO A 36 -19.07 -1.61 -6.82
CA PRO A 36 -19.10 -0.28 -6.21
C PRO A 36 -17.88 0.02 -5.35
N TYR A 37 -17.33 -0.96 -4.63
CA TYR A 37 -16.12 -0.78 -3.83
C TYR A 37 -14.88 -0.45 -4.67
N PHE A 38 -14.71 -1.06 -5.84
CA PHE A 38 -13.64 -0.69 -6.75
C PHE A 38 -13.91 0.67 -7.40
N ALA A 39 -15.15 0.90 -7.83
CA ALA A 39 -15.56 2.08 -8.58
C ALA A 39 -15.34 3.39 -7.80
N GLN A 40 -15.49 3.39 -6.48
CA GLN A 40 -15.24 4.59 -5.67
C GLN A 40 -13.79 5.11 -5.74
N PHE A 41 -12.84 4.29 -6.22
CA PHE A 41 -11.45 4.70 -6.44
C PHE A 41 -11.13 5.04 -7.90
N SER A 42 -12.08 4.88 -8.82
CA SER A 42 -11.88 5.04 -10.27
C SER A 42 -12.98 5.85 -10.95
N ALA A 43 -14.00 6.30 -10.23
CA ALA A 43 -15.07 7.13 -10.77
C ALA A 43 -14.66 8.61 -10.89
N ASN A 44 -15.19 9.31 -11.91
CA ASN A 44 -14.94 10.74 -12.09
C ASN A 44 -15.60 11.59 -10.99
N SER A 45 -16.80 11.20 -10.54
CA SER A 45 -17.50 11.82 -9.42
C SER A 45 -17.69 10.80 -8.32
N LEU A 46 -17.45 11.21 -7.09
CA LEU A 46 -17.73 10.41 -5.89
C LEU A 46 -19.00 10.86 -5.17
N GLU A 47 -19.76 11.77 -5.77
CA GLU A 47 -21.08 12.14 -5.28
C GLU A 47 -22.01 10.92 -5.33
N GLY A 48 -22.72 10.67 -4.22
CA GLY A 48 -23.61 9.51 -4.08
C GLY A 48 -22.93 8.21 -3.62
N TYR A 49 -21.60 8.18 -3.48
CA TYR A 49 -20.94 7.07 -2.80
C TYR A 49 -21.03 7.27 -1.29
N SER A 50 -21.91 6.53 -0.65
CA SER A 50 -22.23 6.69 0.77
C SER A 50 -21.05 6.46 1.72
N GLU A 51 -20.06 5.68 1.31
CA GLU A 51 -18.82 5.49 2.08
C GLU A 51 -17.90 6.72 2.06
N ILE A 52 -18.02 7.61 1.07
CA ILE A 52 -17.11 8.74 0.89
C ILE A 52 -17.60 9.95 1.68
N LEU A 53 -16.87 10.34 2.72
CA LEU A 53 -17.20 11.48 3.58
C LEU A 53 -16.68 12.80 3.02
N LEU A 54 -15.50 12.77 2.40
CA LEU A 54 -14.87 13.92 1.75
C LEU A 54 -14.03 13.44 0.59
N TRP A 55 -14.15 14.13 -0.54
CA TRP A 55 -13.36 13.85 -1.72
C TRP A 55 -12.96 15.12 -2.46
N ARG A 56 -11.91 15.02 -3.25
CA ARG A 56 -11.48 16.08 -4.16
C ARG A 56 -12.00 15.81 -5.55
N ALA A 57 -12.77 16.75 -6.07
CA ALA A 57 -13.20 16.75 -7.47
C ALA A 57 -12.10 17.31 -8.38
N TYR A 58 -11.99 16.73 -9.57
CA TYR A 58 -11.16 17.22 -10.66
C TYR A 58 -12.03 17.57 -11.86
N ASN A 59 -11.65 18.62 -12.57
CA ASN A 59 -12.43 19.12 -13.72
C ASN A 59 -11.50 19.78 -14.72
N LEU A 60 -11.55 19.31 -15.96
CA LEU A 60 -10.74 19.83 -17.05
C LEU A 60 -11.25 21.16 -17.59
N LEU A 61 -12.58 21.35 -17.67
CA LEU A 61 -13.20 22.48 -18.35
C LEU A 61 -13.25 23.72 -17.46
N ASP A 62 -13.80 23.58 -16.25
CA ASP A 62 -14.08 24.72 -15.37
C ASP A 62 -12.85 25.16 -14.58
N TYR A 63 -12.15 24.21 -13.96
CA TYR A 63 -11.05 24.50 -13.04
C TYR A 63 -9.67 24.18 -13.58
N LYS A 64 -9.59 23.45 -14.71
CA LYS A 64 -8.32 22.93 -15.30
C LYS A 64 -7.44 22.20 -14.28
N ILE A 65 -8.07 21.56 -13.31
CA ILE A 65 -7.40 20.75 -12.28
C ILE A 65 -7.57 19.29 -12.66
N VAL A 66 -6.48 18.65 -13.04
CA VAL A 66 -6.41 17.31 -13.60
C VAL A 66 -5.20 16.56 -13.04
N HIS A 67 -5.11 15.28 -13.33
CA HIS A 67 -3.98 14.43 -12.91
C HIS A 67 -3.69 13.33 -13.94
N SER A 68 -2.70 12.47 -13.66
CA SER A 68 -2.31 11.36 -14.52
C SER A 68 -2.34 10.01 -13.78
N ALA A 69 -3.04 9.91 -12.66
CA ALA A 69 -2.99 8.71 -11.81
C ALA A 69 -3.37 7.42 -12.56
N PRO A 70 -4.47 7.33 -13.34
CA PRO A 70 -4.81 6.10 -14.06
C PRO A 70 -3.75 5.66 -15.06
N PHE A 71 -3.10 6.61 -15.74
CA PHE A 71 -2.01 6.31 -16.66
C PHE A 71 -0.83 5.66 -15.92
N TYR A 72 -0.34 6.28 -14.86
CA TYR A 72 0.80 5.73 -14.10
C TYR A 72 0.46 4.41 -13.41
N ILE A 73 -0.77 4.21 -12.95
CA ILE A 73 -1.22 2.92 -12.41
C ILE A 73 -1.16 1.85 -13.51
N ARG A 74 -1.63 2.16 -14.71
CA ARG A 74 -1.65 1.22 -15.85
C ARG A 74 -0.25 0.80 -16.28
N VAL A 75 0.68 1.73 -16.31
CA VAL A 75 2.06 1.49 -16.78
C VAL A 75 3.05 1.16 -15.65
N GLY A 76 2.62 1.21 -14.38
CA GLY A 76 3.42 0.83 -13.23
C GLY A 76 4.00 1.99 -12.41
N GLY A 77 4.27 3.17 -13.00
CA GLY A 77 4.66 4.41 -12.30
C GLY A 77 5.85 4.30 -11.33
N ASN A 78 6.79 3.42 -11.56
CA ASN A 78 7.89 3.05 -10.65
C ASN A 78 7.41 2.61 -9.25
N THR A 79 6.22 2.00 -9.18
CA THR A 79 5.61 1.53 -7.94
C THR A 79 5.41 0.01 -7.95
N GLY A 80 4.71 -0.50 -6.97
CA GLY A 80 4.29 -1.89 -6.85
C GLY A 80 4.09 -2.26 -5.40
N PHE A 81 3.29 -3.28 -5.14
CA PHE A 81 3.18 -3.84 -3.80
C PHE A 81 4.47 -4.57 -3.43
N THR A 82 4.84 -4.51 -2.17
CA THR A 82 5.91 -5.34 -1.64
C THR A 82 5.39 -6.74 -1.32
N ARG A 83 6.26 -7.75 -1.37
CA ARG A 83 5.94 -9.09 -0.87
C ARG A 83 5.35 -9.04 0.55
N GLN A 84 5.99 -8.31 1.45
CA GLN A 84 5.52 -8.08 2.81
C GLN A 84 4.05 -7.62 2.87
N TYR A 85 3.64 -6.76 1.94
CA TYR A 85 2.27 -6.28 1.88
C TYR A 85 1.32 -7.35 1.32
N VAL A 86 1.68 -8.01 0.23
CA VAL A 86 0.86 -9.05 -0.41
C VAL A 86 0.65 -10.24 0.54
N GLU A 87 1.67 -10.63 1.29
CA GLU A 87 1.56 -11.72 2.26
C GLU A 87 0.72 -11.34 3.50
N SER A 88 0.56 -10.05 3.82
CA SER A 88 -0.27 -9.61 4.94
C SER A 88 -1.78 -9.80 4.73
N PHE A 89 -2.26 -9.98 3.52
CA PHE A 89 -3.66 -10.33 3.26
C PHE A 89 -3.98 -11.74 3.74
N LEU A 90 -5.17 -11.93 4.28
CA LEU A 90 -5.64 -13.24 4.76
C LEU A 90 -6.14 -14.12 3.61
N CYS A 91 -6.25 -15.42 3.87
CA CYS A 91 -7.05 -16.32 3.04
C CYS A 91 -8.54 -16.18 3.37
N ARG A 92 -9.42 -16.68 2.50
CA ARG A 92 -10.89 -16.55 2.63
C ARG A 92 -11.47 -17.14 3.91
N ASP A 93 -10.80 -18.12 4.49
CA ASP A 93 -11.16 -18.69 5.80
C ASP A 93 -10.76 -17.79 6.98
N GLY A 94 -10.22 -16.60 6.72
CA GLY A 94 -9.81 -15.64 7.73
C GLY A 94 -8.46 -15.93 8.37
N LYS A 95 -7.68 -16.88 7.86
CA LYS A 95 -6.37 -17.24 8.42
C LYS A 95 -5.20 -16.67 7.62
N PRO A 96 -4.04 -16.47 8.26
CA PRO A 96 -2.80 -16.16 7.55
C PRO A 96 -2.38 -17.28 6.60
N ILE A 97 -1.58 -16.94 5.57
CA ILE A 97 -1.14 -17.87 4.52
C ILE A 97 -0.43 -19.11 5.05
N TYR A 98 0.26 -19.00 6.18
CA TYR A 98 0.99 -20.10 6.80
C TYR A 98 0.15 -20.98 7.75
N ALA A 99 -1.13 -20.61 7.99
CA ALA A 99 -2.02 -21.28 8.94
C ALA A 99 -3.23 -21.93 8.23
N THR A 100 -3.20 -22.08 6.92
CA THR A 100 -4.27 -22.62 6.10
C THR A 100 -3.74 -23.37 4.90
N ASP A 101 -4.51 -24.35 4.39
CA ASP A 101 -4.28 -25.07 3.13
C ASP A 101 -4.90 -24.37 1.92
N GLN A 102 -5.63 -23.28 2.13
CA GLN A 102 -6.26 -22.50 1.05
C GLN A 102 -5.23 -21.71 0.21
N TYR A 103 -4.09 -21.34 0.79
CA TYR A 103 -3.04 -20.66 0.06
C TYR A 103 -2.41 -21.57 -0.99
N LYS A 104 -2.30 -21.07 -2.21
CA LYS A 104 -1.84 -21.86 -3.37
C LYS A 104 -0.39 -21.59 -3.75
N GLY A 105 0.33 -20.83 -2.94
CA GLY A 105 1.74 -20.52 -3.21
C GLY A 105 1.92 -19.21 -3.99
N ASP A 106 3.15 -19.01 -4.48
CA ASP A 106 3.58 -17.80 -5.20
C ASP A 106 4.26 -18.11 -6.54
N GLU A 107 3.98 -19.31 -7.08
CA GLU A 107 4.55 -19.76 -8.36
C GLU A 107 3.87 -19.11 -9.57
N SER A 108 2.73 -18.49 -9.39
CA SER A 108 2.07 -17.61 -10.37
C SER A 108 1.32 -16.47 -9.68
N LEU A 109 1.10 -15.34 -10.38
CA LEU A 109 0.29 -14.25 -9.86
C LEU A 109 -1.17 -14.65 -9.62
N SER A 110 -1.67 -15.61 -10.40
CA SER A 110 -3.00 -16.19 -10.19
C SER A 110 -3.08 -16.93 -8.85
N ASP A 111 -2.08 -17.73 -8.51
CA ASP A 111 -2.04 -18.47 -7.25
C ASP A 111 -1.90 -17.58 -6.04
N VAL A 112 -1.09 -16.51 -6.14
CA VAL A 112 -0.97 -15.47 -5.10
C VAL A 112 -2.34 -14.90 -4.71
N ARG A 113 -3.26 -14.71 -5.68
CA ARG A 113 -4.60 -14.13 -5.45
C ARG A 113 -5.65 -15.15 -5.04
N LYS A 114 -5.49 -16.40 -5.43
CA LYS A 114 -6.52 -17.44 -5.30
C LYS A 114 -6.86 -17.70 -3.84
N ASN A 115 -8.16 -17.73 -3.52
CA ASN A 115 -8.69 -17.96 -2.17
C ASN A 115 -8.20 -16.93 -1.13
N ARG A 116 -7.88 -15.72 -1.55
CA ARG A 116 -7.42 -14.64 -0.69
C ARG A 116 -8.51 -13.57 -0.50
N ASP A 117 -8.27 -12.68 0.42
CA ASP A 117 -9.00 -11.44 0.65
C ASP A 117 -9.39 -10.75 -0.67
N LEU A 118 -10.64 -10.32 -0.80
CA LEU A 118 -11.16 -9.72 -2.02
C LEU A 118 -10.43 -8.43 -2.42
N ARG A 119 -9.92 -7.68 -1.44
CA ARG A 119 -9.16 -6.45 -1.70
C ARG A 119 -7.87 -6.75 -2.45
N LEU A 120 -7.18 -7.85 -2.10
CA LEU A 120 -6.03 -8.30 -2.89
C LEU A 120 -6.44 -8.70 -4.30
N GLN A 121 -7.57 -9.38 -4.45
CA GLN A 121 -8.06 -9.79 -5.77
C GLN A 121 -8.47 -8.61 -6.64
N LEU A 122 -9.06 -7.57 -6.06
CA LEU A 122 -9.47 -6.37 -6.78
C LEU A 122 -8.29 -5.47 -7.15
N PHE A 123 -7.29 -5.36 -6.29
CA PHE A 123 -6.27 -4.33 -6.39
C PHE A 123 -4.89 -4.82 -6.85
N LEU A 124 -4.65 -6.12 -6.88
CA LEU A 124 -3.48 -6.70 -7.53
C LEU A 124 -3.80 -7.02 -8.99
N MET A 125 -3.07 -6.41 -9.92
CA MET A 125 -3.23 -6.63 -11.34
C MET A 125 -2.75 -8.02 -11.74
N THR A 126 -3.57 -8.75 -12.51
CA THR A 126 -3.19 -10.03 -13.13
C THR A 126 -3.60 -10.07 -14.60
N SER A 127 -2.95 -10.91 -15.37
CA SER A 127 -3.24 -11.09 -16.79
C SER A 127 -4.66 -11.61 -17.05
N GLY A 128 -5.17 -11.35 -18.25
CA GLY A 128 -6.45 -11.88 -18.73
C GLY A 128 -7.69 -11.15 -18.21
N GLU A 129 -7.54 -10.18 -17.36
CA GLU A 129 -8.64 -9.34 -16.90
C GLU A 129 -8.85 -8.16 -17.87
N THR A 130 -10.11 -7.82 -18.14
CA THR A 130 -10.43 -6.60 -18.88
C THR A 130 -10.27 -5.39 -17.96
N LEU A 131 -9.58 -4.38 -18.47
CA LEU A 131 -9.45 -3.11 -17.80
C LEU A 131 -10.77 -2.35 -17.80
N SER A 132 -11.41 -2.30 -18.96
CA SER A 132 -12.67 -1.61 -19.18
C SER A 132 -13.52 -2.41 -20.18
N PRO A 133 -14.85 -2.47 -20.00
CA PRO A 133 -15.75 -2.99 -21.03
C PRO A 133 -15.80 -2.07 -22.26
N ASN A 134 -15.33 -0.84 -22.15
CA ASN A 134 -15.26 0.09 -23.26
C ASN A 134 -14.05 -0.24 -24.13
N VAL A 135 -14.36 -0.57 -25.31
CA VAL A 135 -13.53 -1.03 -26.38
C VAL A 135 -12.87 0.17 -27.05
N MET A 136 -11.57 0.31 -26.98
CA MET A 136 -10.85 1.15 -27.91
C MET A 136 -10.77 0.42 -29.27
N ASN A 137 -11.37 1.00 -30.29
CA ASN A 137 -11.34 0.48 -31.67
C ASN A 137 -11.87 -0.96 -31.84
N GLY A 138 -12.88 -1.36 -31.07
CA GLY A 138 -13.49 -2.68 -31.21
C GLY A 138 -12.75 -3.83 -30.48
N THR A 139 -11.64 -3.55 -29.80
CA THR A 139 -10.86 -4.57 -29.07
C THR A 139 -10.95 -4.36 -27.57
N PRO A 140 -11.23 -5.38 -26.74
CA PRO A 140 -11.20 -5.26 -25.30
C PRO A 140 -9.84 -4.76 -24.82
N ASP A 141 -9.82 -3.78 -23.92
CA ASP A 141 -8.60 -3.33 -23.28
C ASP A 141 -8.23 -4.32 -22.17
N LEU A 142 -7.30 -5.20 -22.47
CA LEU A 142 -6.83 -6.24 -21.55
C LEU A 142 -5.65 -5.73 -20.71
N LEU A 143 -5.58 -6.19 -19.49
CA LEU A 143 -4.38 -6.02 -18.66
C LEU A 143 -3.21 -6.80 -19.28
N PRO A 144 -1.96 -6.30 -19.14
CA PRO A 144 -0.80 -6.97 -19.70
C PRO A 144 -0.67 -8.39 -19.17
N GLU A 145 -0.14 -9.28 -20.00
CA GLU A 145 0.08 -10.68 -19.64
C GLU A 145 1.08 -10.84 -18.50
N VAL A 146 2.07 -9.94 -18.45
CA VAL A 146 3.10 -9.90 -17.41
C VAL A 146 3.19 -8.50 -16.80
N PRO A 147 3.64 -8.38 -15.54
CA PRO A 147 3.91 -7.07 -14.93
C PRO A 147 4.94 -6.28 -15.74
N GLN A 148 4.79 -4.96 -15.76
CA GLN A 148 5.67 -4.04 -16.47
C GLN A 148 7.02 -3.90 -15.73
N LEU A 149 7.92 -4.86 -15.82
CA LEU A 149 9.20 -4.85 -15.09
C LEU A 149 10.33 -4.12 -15.82
N LEU A 150 10.36 -4.17 -17.14
CA LEU A 150 11.57 -3.94 -17.94
C LEU A 150 11.69 -2.53 -18.53
N ASP A 151 10.65 -1.73 -18.46
CA ASP A 151 10.76 -0.32 -18.88
C ASP A 151 11.71 0.43 -17.95
N ILE A 152 12.66 1.16 -18.52
CA ILE A 152 13.69 1.91 -17.77
C ILE A 152 13.26 3.33 -17.39
N THR A 153 12.08 3.74 -17.84
CA THR A 153 11.48 5.04 -17.53
C THR A 153 10.56 4.91 -16.29
N GLU A 154 9.71 5.92 -16.05
CA GLU A 154 8.69 5.86 -15.02
C GLU A 154 7.56 4.83 -15.29
N LYS A 155 7.62 4.12 -16.42
CA LYS A 155 6.58 3.18 -16.86
C LYS A 155 6.87 1.73 -16.47
N ARG A 156 7.24 1.48 -15.22
CA ARG A 156 7.50 0.13 -14.75
C ARG A 156 6.90 -0.15 -13.38
N CYS A 157 6.57 -1.39 -13.13
CA CYS A 157 6.26 -1.92 -11.80
C CYS A 157 7.53 -2.55 -11.21
N VAL A 158 8.20 -1.86 -10.31
CA VAL A 158 9.53 -2.27 -9.81
C VAL A 158 9.53 -3.55 -8.99
N THR A 159 8.38 -3.96 -8.45
CA THR A 159 8.27 -5.17 -7.60
C THR A 159 7.62 -6.35 -8.31
N GLY A 160 7.01 -6.15 -9.49
CA GLY A 160 6.23 -7.16 -10.18
C GLY A 160 4.81 -7.38 -9.63
N TYR A 161 4.48 -6.90 -8.45
CA TYR A 161 3.12 -6.86 -7.91
C TYR A 161 2.46 -5.53 -8.27
N GLN A 162 1.90 -5.45 -9.46
CA GLN A 162 1.38 -4.19 -10.00
C GLN A 162 0.04 -3.80 -9.37
N VAL A 163 -0.05 -2.53 -8.98
CA VAL A 163 -1.25 -1.94 -8.35
C VAL A 163 -2.34 -1.72 -9.38
N ARG A 164 -3.59 -2.04 -9.04
CA ARG A 164 -4.78 -1.79 -9.86
C ARG A 164 -5.74 -0.77 -9.22
N LYS A 165 -5.60 -0.48 -7.93
CA LYS A 165 -6.48 0.49 -7.24
C LYS A 165 -6.34 1.88 -7.87
N GLY A 166 -7.47 2.48 -8.23
CA GLY A 166 -7.51 3.76 -8.93
C GLY A 166 -7.37 3.67 -10.45
N LEU A 167 -7.22 2.47 -11.01
CA LEU A 167 -7.20 2.27 -12.44
C LEU A 167 -8.60 2.47 -13.03
N SER A 168 -8.71 3.30 -14.07
CA SER A 168 -9.95 3.58 -14.78
C SER A 168 -9.81 3.35 -16.28
N GLY A 169 -10.93 3.35 -17.01
CA GLY A 169 -10.96 3.31 -18.47
C GLY A 169 -10.34 4.56 -19.12
N ASN A 170 -10.04 5.59 -18.37
CA ASN A 170 -9.38 6.82 -18.85
C ASN A 170 -7.84 6.75 -18.81
N TRP A 171 -7.25 5.61 -18.54
CA TRP A 171 -5.79 5.44 -18.45
C TRP A 171 -5.04 5.91 -19.71
N TYR A 172 -5.67 5.81 -20.90
CA TYR A 172 -5.09 6.27 -22.17
C TYR A 172 -4.99 7.78 -22.30
N ARG A 173 -5.65 8.53 -21.42
CA ARG A 173 -5.54 9.98 -21.34
C ARG A 173 -4.22 10.34 -20.67
N ASP A 174 -3.14 10.23 -21.43
CA ASP A 174 -1.84 10.73 -21.01
C ASP A 174 -1.85 12.27 -20.97
N GLY A 175 -0.82 12.84 -20.41
CA GLY A 175 -0.64 14.29 -20.43
C GLY A 175 -1.55 15.07 -19.50
N ASN A 176 -1.89 14.54 -18.33
CA ASN A 176 -2.60 15.27 -17.29
C ASN A 176 -4.03 15.68 -17.67
N THR A 177 -4.83 14.73 -18.09
CA THR A 177 -6.25 14.99 -18.44
C THR A 177 -7.25 14.13 -17.66
N ALA A 178 -6.77 13.28 -16.76
CA ALA A 178 -7.61 12.46 -15.92
C ALA A 178 -8.34 13.30 -14.86
N ILE A 179 -9.59 12.93 -14.57
CA ILE A 179 -10.50 13.68 -13.71
C ILE A 179 -11.18 12.80 -12.65
N GLU A 180 -10.69 11.59 -12.42
CA GLU A 180 -11.22 10.71 -11.38
C GLU A 180 -11.14 11.37 -10.02
N GLY A 181 -12.22 11.28 -9.24
CA GLY A 181 -12.30 11.83 -7.89
C GLY A 181 -11.33 11.14 -6.93
N CYS A 182 -10.72 11.90 -6.04
CA CYS A 182 -9.82 11.37 -5.03
C CYS A 182 -10.52 11.33 -3.66
N PRO A 183 -10.78 10.14 -3.08
CA PRO A 183 -11.25 10.03 -1.70
C PRO A 183 -10.24 10.65 -0.74
N VAL A 184 -10.70 11.52 0.18
CA VAL A 184 -9.86 12.13 1.22
C VAL A 184 -10.18 11.49 2.57
N TYR A 185 -11.46 11.36 2.90
CA TYR A 185 -11.95 10.67 4.09
C TYR A 185 -13.09 9.75 3.72
N ARG A 186 -13.10 8.55 4.29
CA ARG A 186 -14.15 7.56 4.09
C ARG A 186 -14.48 6.81 5.38
N VAL A 187 -15.67 6.25 5.43
CA VAL A 187 -16.24 5.57 6.60
C VAL A 187 -15.34 4.46 7.12
N ALA A 188 -14.71 3.69 6.24
CA ALA A 188 -13.81 2.62 6.65
C ALA A 188 -12.64 3.12 7.52
N GLU A 189 -12.11 4.33 7.27
CA GLU A 189 -11.10 4.91 8.15
C GLU A 189 -11.67 5.24 9.53
N ALA A 190 -12.89 5.78 9.58
CA ALA A 190 -13.56 6.06 10.86
C ALA A 190 -13.78 4.78 11.68
N TYR A 191 -14.22 3.70 11.03
CA TYR A 191 -14.37 2.39 11.67
C TYR A 191 -13.05 1.88 12.25
N LEU A 192 -11.99 1.93 11.45
CA LEU A 192 -10.67 1.47 11.86
C LEU A 192 -10.07 2.32 12.99
N ASN A 193 -10.32 3.62 12.98
CA ASN A 193 -9.92 4.51 14.09
C ASN A 193 -10.67 4.14 15.38
N TYR A 194 -11.97 3.85 15.29
CA TYR A 194 -12.76 3.44 16.43
C TYR A 194 -12.30 2.09 16.99
N ILE A 195 -12.14 1.08 16.13
CA ILE A 195 -11.72 -0.28 16.54
C ILE A 195 -10.35 -0.24 17.22
N GLU A 196 -9.40 0.52 16.69
CA GLU A 196 -8.07 0.65 17.28
C GLU A 196 -8.13 1.38 18.62
N ALA A 197 -8.90 2.47 18.73
CA ALA A 197 -9.06 3.23 19.96
C ALA A 197 -9.71 2.38 21.07
N ASP A 198 -10.76 1.66 20.74
CA ASP A 198 -11.44 0.75 21.68
C ASP A 198 -10.50 -0.36 22.17
N CYS A 199 -9.73 -0.96 21.28
CA CYS A 199 -8.70 -1.95 21.63
C CYS A 199 -7.64 -1.36 22.58
N MET A 200 -7.20 -0.13 22.33
CA MET A 200 -6.20 0.53 23.18
C MET A 200 -6.76 0.91 24.55
N GLU A 201 -8.03 1.30 24.66
CA GLU A 201 -8.71 1.49 25.95
C GLU A 201 -8.73 0.21 26.81
N HIS A 202 -8.75 -0.95 26.16
CA HIS A 202 -8.70 -2.28 26.80
C HIS A 202 -7.27 -2.87 26.82
N ASN A 203 -6.25 -2.01 26.78
CA ASN A 203 -4.81 -2.40 26.83
C ASN A 203 -4.39 -3.42 25.74
N GLY A 204 -5.07 -3.43 24.61
CA GLY A 204 -4.77 -4.33 23.49
C GLY A 204 -5.27 -5.77 23.67
N THR A 205 -6.11 -6.07 24.64
CA THR A 205 -6.51 -7.44 24.99
C THR A 205 -7.91 -7.82 24.55
N SER A 206 -8.79 -6.84 24.36
CA SER A 206 -10.19 -7.05 23.93
C SER A 206 -10.72 -5.84 23.18
N ILE A 207 -11.88 -6.00 22.56
CA ILE A 207 -12.69 -4.93 21.96
C ILE A 207 -14.16 -5.10 22.36
N GLY A 208 -14.89 -4.01 22.41
CA GLY A 208 -16.33 -4.01 22.66
C GLY A 208 -17.14 -4.56 21.48
N SER A 209 -18.42 -4.87 21.73
CA SER A 209 -19.32 -5.45 20.72
C SER A 209 -19.54 -4.53 19.51
N GLU A 210 -19.56 -3.22 19.71
CA GLU A 210 -19.71 -2.23 18.65
C GLU A 210 -18.46 -2.21 17.73
N ALA A 211 -17.26 -2.18 18.31
CA ALA A 211 -16.00 -2.30 17.55
C ALA A 211 -15.90 -3.62 16.78
N ALA A 212 -16.35 -4.73 17.42
CA ALA A 212 -16.42 -6.03 16.77
C ALA A 212 -17.42 -6.04 15.60
N GLY A 213 -18.55 -5.33 15.73
CA GLY A 213 -19.52 -5.13 14.66
C GLY A 213 -18.91 -4.42 13.45
N TYR A 214 -18.29 -3.27 13.66
CA TYR A 214 -17.63 -2.51 12.59
C TYR A 214 -16.50 -3.31 11.92
N TRP A 215 -15.73 -4.04 12.68
CA TRP A 215 -14.69 -4.90 12.10
C TRP A 215 -15.29 -6.05 11.30
N GLY A 216 -16.39 -6.65 11.80
CA GLY A 216 -17.15 -7.65 11.09
C GLY A 216 -17.65 -7.17 9.72
N ASP A 217 -18.16 -5.94 9.63
CA ASP A 217 -18.64 -5.35 8.38
C ASP A 217 -17.50 -5.16 7.35
N LEU A 218 -16.33 -4.66 7.78
CA LEU A 218 -15.15 -4.55 6.93
C LEU A 218 -14.69 -5.91 6.42
N ARG A 219 -14.67 -6.92 7.29
CA ARG A 219 -14.25 -8.28 6.96
C ARG A 219 -15.21 -8.96 5.98
N GLU A 220 -16.51 -8.83 6.20
CA GLU A 220 -17.53 -9.39 5.31
C GLU A 220 -17.42 -8.79 3.90
N ARG A 221 -17.26 -7.47 3.77
CA ARG A 221 -17.01 -6.82 2.49
C ARG A 221 -15.72 -7.32 1.82
N ALA A 222 -14.70 -7.65 2.61
CA ALA A 222 -13.46 -8.25 2.14
C ALA A 222 -13.58 -9.75 1.80
N GLY A 223 -14.78 -10.34 1.92
CA GLY A 223 -15.02 -11.77 1.70
C GLY A 223 -14.41 -12.68 2.76
N LEU A 224 -14.20 -12.15 3.96
CA LEU A 224 -13.67 -12.86 5.13
C LEU A 224 -14.78 -13.16 6.13
N PRO A 225 -14.60 -14.16 7.01
CA PRO A 225 -15.53 -14.38 8.12
C PRO A 225 -15.66 -13.13 8.99
N ARG A 226 -16.88 -12.76 9.37
CA ARG A 226 -17.12 -11.63 10.30
C ARG A 226 -16.40 -11.80 11.64
N ASP A 227 -16.30 -13.03 12.11
CA ASP A 227 -15.62 -13.37 13.36
C ASP A 227 -14.09 -13.17 13.21
N TYR A 228 -13.57 -12.11 13.79
CA TYR A 228 -12.15 -11.79 13.80
C TYR A 228 -11.32 -12.76 14.67
N THR A 229 -11.94 -13.48 15.61
CA THR A 229 -11.25 -14.39 16.51
C THR A 229 -10.61 -15.55 15.74
N VAL A 230 -11.19 -15.95 14.61
CA VAL A 230 -10.58 -16.93 13.69
C VAL A 230 -9.17 -16.49 13.30
N THR A 231 -8.96 -15.22 13.01
CA THR A 231 -7.64 -14.72 12.64
C THR A 231 -6.74 -14.60 13.86
N VAL A 232 -7.23 -14.00 14.95
CA VAL A 232 -6.45 -13.78 16.18
C VAL A 232 -5.94 -15.08 16.78
N ASN A 233 -6.75 -16.16 16.73
CA ASN A 233 -6.38 -17.46 17.28
C ASN A 233 -5.44 -18.28 16.39
N ASN A 234 -5.24 -17.88 15.13
CA ASN A 234 -4.36 -18.57 14.18
C ASN A 234 -3.14 -17.76 13.76
N ILE A 235 -2.87 -16.62 14.41
CA ILE A 235 -1.73 -15.77 14.12
C ILE A 235 -0.47 -16.24 14.88
N ASP A 236 0.64 -16.25 14.17
CA ASP A 236 1.98 -16.37 14.73
C ASP A 236 2.76 -15.10 14.38
N LEU A 237 2.91 -14.20 15.34
CA LEU A 237 3.54 -12.90 15.13
C LEU A 237 5.01 -13.02 14.68
N SER A 238 5.67 -14.16 14.95
CA SER A 238 7.06 -14.39 14.52
C SER A 238 7.19 -14.68 13.01
N LYS A 239 6.08 -15.05 12.38
CA LYS A 239 6.00 -15.31 10.92
C LYS A 239 5.49 -14.11 10.12
N GLU A 240 5.05 -13.07 10.82
CA GLU A 240 4.55 -11.87 10.16
C GLU A 240 5.68 -10.95 9.73
N LEU A 241 5.67 -10.54 8.47
CA LEU A 241 6.67 -9.64 7.90
C LEU A 241 6.32 -8.16 8.12
N ASP A 242 5.13 -7.86 8.63
CA ASP A 242 4.66 -6.49 8.83
C ASP A 242 5.32 -5.84 10.04
N TRP A 243 5.85 -4.65 9.86
CA TRP A 243 6.45 -3.84 10.93
C TRP A 243 5.46 -3.48 12.04
N ALA A 244 4.15 -3.48 11.75
CA ALA A 244 3.08 -3.22 12.72
C ALA A 244 2.98 -4.24 13.86
N VAL A 245 3.71 -5.34 13.77
CA VAL A 245 3.92 -6.30 14.88
C VAL A 245 4.57 -5.64 16.10
N TYR A 246 5.27 -4.50 15.90
CA TYR A 246 6.03 -3.84 16.94
C TYR A 246 5.47 -2.46 17.34
N SER A 247 5.76 -2.06 18.58
CA SER A 247 5.64 -0.70 19.10
C SER A 247 6.82 -0.42 20.02
N ALA A 248 7.65 0.57 19.66
CA ALA A 248 8.86 0.93 20.42
C ALA A 248 9.74 -0.28 20.77
N GLY A 249 9.99 -1.15 19.78
CA GLY A 249 10.82 -2.35 19.91
C GLY A 249 10.16 -3.53 20.64
N LYS A 250 8.90 -3.41 21.05
CA LYS A 250 8.16 -4.49 21.73
C LYS A 250 7.07 -5.04 20.83
N THR A 251 6.90 -6.36 20.83
CA THR A 251 5.80 -7.03 20.14
C THR A 251 4.46 -6.63 20.77
N VAL A 252 3.48 -6.31 19.94
CA VAL A 252 2.11 -6.00 20.38
C VAL A 252 1.30 -7.30 20.56
N SER A 253 0.07 -7.18 21.09
CA SER A 253 -0.82 -8.33 21.20
C SER A 253 -1.26 -8.82 19.82
N PRO A 254 -1.61 -10.11 19.66
CA PRO A 254 -2.22 -10.65 18.45
C PRO A 254 -3.44 -9.87 17.97
N LEU A 255 -4.30 -9.42 18.89
CA LEU A 255 -5.50 -8.65 18.59
C LEU A 255 -5.13 -7.29 18.00
N LEU A 256 -4.28 -6.50 18.65
CA LEU A 256 -3.86 -5.19 18.18
C LEU A 256 -3.15 -5.28 16.83
N TYR A 257 -2.27 -6.28 16.64
CA TYR A 257 -1.63 -6.48 15.36
C TYR A 257 -2.64 -6.74 14.24
N ASN A 258 -3.66 -7.58 14.48
CA ASN A 258 -4.66 -7.88 13.45
C ASN A 258 -5.55 -6.66 13.12
N ILE A 259 -5.82 -5.78 14.06
CA ILE A 259 -6.47 -4.48 13.79
C ILE A 259 -5.58 -3.60 12.89
N ARG A 260 -4.29 -3.52 13.17
CA ARG A 260 -3.32 -2.79 12.36
C ARG A 260 -3.16 -3.38 10.95
N ARG A 261 -3.21 -4.72 10.84
CA ARG A 261 -3.23 -5.41 9.54
C ARG A 261 -4.50 -5.08 8.76
N GLU A 262 -5.67 -5.12 9.38
CA GLU A 262 -6.93 -4.73 8.74
C GLU A 262 -6.84 -3.31 8.19
N ARG A 263 -6.33 -2.37 9.00
CA ARG A 263 -6.12 -0.99 8.59
C ARG A 263 -5.18 -0.89 7.38
N ARG A 264 -4.08 -1.63 7.38
CA ARG A 264 -3.13 -1.67 6.26
C ARG A 264 -3.75 -2.18 4.97
N CYS A 265 -4.53 -3.27 5.06
CA CYS A 265 -5.17 -3.89 3.90
C CYS A 265 -6.30 -3.02 3.34
N GLU A 266 -7.06 -2.36 4.22
CA GLU A 266 -8.19 -1.52 3.84
C GLU A 266 -7.77 -0.18 3.23
N LEU A 267 -6.83 0.51 3.86
CA LEU A 267 -6.39 1.86 3.48
C LEU A 267 -5.20 1.85 2.50
N LEU A 268 -5.14 0.84 1.66
CA LEU A 268 -4.14 0.67 0.63
C LEU A 268 -4.03 1.90 -0.27
N ALA A 269 -2.79 2.39 -0.46
CA ALA A 269 -2.46 3.51 -1.35
C ALA A 269 -3.23 4.82 -1.06
N GLU A 270 -3.72 5.01 0.17
CA GLU A 270 -4.41 6.23 0.63
C GLU A 270 -3.49 7.17 1.44
N GLY A 271 -2.19 6.92 1.43
CA GLY A 271 -1.18 7.81 2.03
C GLY A 271 -1.00 7.69 3.55
N LEU A 272 -1.75 6.82 4.24
CA LEU A 272 -1.80 6.78 5.70
C LEU A 272 -0.71 5.92 6.36
N ARG A 273 -0.07 5.01 5.60
CA ARG A 273 0.84 4.00 6.16
C ARG A 273 2.03 4.60 6.93
N MET A 274 2.69 5.62 6.39
CA MET A 274 3.84 6.25 7.04
C MET A 274 3.44 6.91 8.37
N LEU A 275 2.27 7.55 8.39
CA LEU A 275 1.72 8.16 9.61
C LEU A 275 1.43 7.09 10.67
N ASP A 276 0.84 5.98 10.26
CA ASP A 276 0.55 4.84 11.15
C ASP A 276 1.83 4.26 11.76
N LEU A 277 2.85 4.01 10.96
CA LEU A 277 4.13 3.49 11.46
C LEU A 277 4.81 4.45 12.44
N LYS A 278 4.72 5.76 12.20
CA LYS A 278 5.24 6.77 13.12
C LYS A 278 4.47 6.79 14.45
N ARG A 279 3.13 6.87 14.42
CA ARG A 279 2.31 6.91 15.64
C ARG A 279 2.34 5.61 16.44
N TRP A 280 2.52 4.48 15.77
CA TRP A 280 2.71 3.17 16.44
C TRP A 280 4.12 2.96 16.98
N ARG A 281 5.06 3.85 16.72
CA ARG A 281 6.48 3.65 17.05
C ARG A 281 7.01 2.35 16.46
N ALA A 282 6.67 2.06 15.20
CA ALA A 282 7.03 0.85 14.45
C ALA A 282 7.95 1.14 13.25
N LEU A 283 8.31 2.41 13.02
CA LEU A 283 9.15 2.81 11.88
C LEU A 283 10.60 2.34 12.01
N ASP A 284 11.08 2.09 13.23
CA ASP A 284 12.40 1.51 13.50
C ASP A 284 12.60 0.14 12.85
N GLN A 285 11.54 -0.59 12.58
CA GLN A 285 11.57 -1.89 11.89
C GLN A 285 11.99 -1.79 10.41
N VAL A 286 12.05 -0.59 9.85
CA VAL A 286 12.55 -0.39 8.48
C VAL A 286 14.06 -0.58 8.36
N LYS A 287 14.81 -0.48 9.45
CA LYS A 287 16.27 -0.60 9.47
C LYS A 287 16.71 -1.95 8.91
N GLN A 288 17.58 -1.92 7.91
CA GLN A 288 18.08 -3.09 7.18
C GLN A 288 17.03 -3.90 6.43
N PHE A 289 15.81 -3.37 6.28
CA PHE A 289 14.78 -4.04 5.52
C PHE A 289 15.08 -3.95 4.02
N VAL A 290 15.11 -5.12 3.36
CA VAL A 290 15.27 -5.24 1.90
C VAL A 290 13.88 -5.43 1.28
N ILE A 291 13.50 -4.53 0.39
CA ILE A 291 12.25 -4.65 -0.36
C ILE A 291 12.32 -5.88 -1.27
N GLN A 292 11.31 -6.74 -1.16
CA GLN A 292 11.07 -7.88 -2.02
C GLN A 292 9.76 -7.71 -2.80
N GLY A 293 9.77 -8.17 -4.03
CA GLY A 293 8.61 -8.25 -4.91
C GLY A 293 8.18 -9.70 -5.16
N VAL A 294 7.73 -9.97 -6.39
CA VAL A 294 7.27 -11.28 -6.83
C VAL A 294 8.33 -12.36 -6.69
N ASN A 295 7.91 -13.61 -6.56
CA ASN A 295 8.73 -14.75 -6.88
C ASN A 295 9.00 -14.71 -8.40
N LEU A 296 10.21 -14.26 -8.79
CA LEU A 296 10.57 -14.12 -10.19
C LEU A 296 11.24 -15.38 -10.71
N TRP A 297 12.11 -15.98 -9.90
CA TRP A 297 13.04 -17.01 -10.36
C TRP A 297 12.52 -18.46 -10.22
N GLU A 298 11.61 -18.70 -9.29
CA GLU A 298 10.98 -20.00 -9.06
C GLU A 298 9.48 -19.98 -9.42
N SER A 299 9.08 -19.10 -10.33
CA SER A 299 7.72 -18.96 -10.85
C SER A 299 7.68 -19.06 -12.36
N ASP A 300 6.48 -19.04 -12.92
CA ASP A 300 6.24 -18.99 -14.35
C ASP A 300 6.66 -17.67 -15.01
N LEU A 301 6.90 -16.62 -14.21
CA LEU A 301 7.23 -15.28 -14.71
C LEU A 301 8.57 -15.22 -15.43
N LYS A 302 9.61 -15.95 -14.95
CA LYS A 302 10.95 -15.91 -15.55
C LYS A 302 10.96 -16.28 -17.03
N ASP A 303 10.02 -17.12 -17.45
CA ASP A 303 9.92 -17.66 -18.81
C ASP A 303 8.96 -16.84 -19.69
N LYS A 304 8.26 -15.86 -19.14
CA LYS A 304 7.30 -15.00 -19.86
C LYS A 304 7.90 -13.74 -20.46
N TYR A 305 9.07 -13.32 -19.99
CA TYR A 305 9.75 -12.12 -20.52
C TYR A 305 10.61 -12.48 -21.75
N MET A 306 9.95 -12.97 -22.81
CA MET A 306 10.61 -13.40 -24.04
C MET A 306 10.28 -12.48 -25.21
N GLN A 307 11.27 -12.18 -26.04
CA GLN A 307 11.11 -11.52 -27.34
C GLN A 307 12.05 -12.16 -28.34
N ASP A 308 11.55 -12.54 -29.51
CA ASP A 308 12.31 -13.17 -30.60
C ASP A 308 13.20 -14.35 -30.14
N GLY A 309 12.68 -15.16 -29.22
CA GLY A 309 13.38 -16.33 -28.65
C GLY A 309 14.46 -15.98 -27.62
N LYS A 310 14.60 -14.71 -27.23
CA LYS A 310 15.57 -14.26 -26.22
C LYS A 310 14.87 -13.85 -24.94
N ASN A 311 15.44 -14.24 -23.79
CA ASN A 311 14.98 -13.76 -22.50
C ASN A 311 15.44 -12.30 -22.31
N LEU A 312 14.50 -11.45 -21.93
CA LEU A 312 14.74 -10.03 -21.70
C LEU A 312 15.22 -9.72 -20.27
N LEU A 313 15.19 -10.70 -19.36
CA LEU A 313 15.67 -10.54 -17.99
C LEU A 313 17.21 -10.63 -17.98
N ILE A 314 17.85 -9.52 -17.64
CA ILE A 314 19.30 -9.39 -17.56
C ILE A 314 19.72 -9.34 -16.10
N GLN A 315 20.41 -10.38 -15.65
CA GLN A 315 20.92 -10.49 -14.28
C GLN A 315 22.26 -9.78 -14.14
N GLU A 316 22.62 -9.40 -12.93
CA GLU A 316 23.95 -8.87 -12.62
C GLU A 316 25.03 -9.92 -12.99
N GLY A 317 26.10 -9.44 -13.59
CA GLY A 317 27.21 -10.29 -14.07
C GLY A 317 27.05 -10.81 -15.50
N THR A 318 25.96 -10.47 -16.20
CA THR A 318 25.86 -10.76 -17.64
C THR A 318 26.85 -9.89 -18.43
N GLU A 319 27.76 -10.53 -19.14
CA GLU A 319 28.84 -9.85 -19.86
C GLU A 319 28.30 -8.84 -20.90
N GLY A 320 28.83 -7.62 -20.86
CA GLY A 320 28.49 -6.55 -21.81
C GLY A 320 27.08 -5.97 -21.66
N GLN A 321 26.32 -6.32 -20.62
CA GLN A 321 24.96 -5.85 -20.42
C GLN A 321 24.75 -5.22 -19.03
N THR A 322 23.87 -4.24 -18.97
CA THR A 322 23.41 -3.66 -17.70
C THR A 322 22.24 -4.47 -17.18
N SER A 323 22.34 -4.93 -15.93
CA SER A 323 21.26 -5.69 -15.30
C SER A 323 19.98 -4.86 -15.14
N ASN A 324 18.82 -5.48 -15.38
CA ASN A 324 17.51 -4.88 -15.23
C ASN A 324 16.67 -5.55 -14.11
N VAL A 325 17.14 -6.70 -13.62
CA VAL A 325 16.53 -7.42 -12.48
C VAL A 325 17.63 -7.91 -11.53
N SER A 326 17.29 -8.12 -10.26
CA SER A 326 18.20 -8.75 -9.30
C SER A 326 18.43 -10.22 -9.66
N SER A 327 19.68 -10.68 -9.54
CA SER A 327 20.01 -12.09 -9.81
C SER A 327 19.50 -13.02 -8.72
N TYR A 328 19.27 -14.30 -9.08
CA TYR A 328 18.96 -15.33 -8.09
C TYR A 328 20.03 -15.45 -6.99
N ALA A 329 21.29 -15.33 -7.38
CA ALA A 329 22.41 -15.41 -6.45
C ALA A 329 22.36 -14.33 -5.36
N ASN A 330 21.90 -13.10 -5.70
CA ASN A 330 21.87 -11.96 -4.78
C ASN A 330 20.54 -11.80 -4.04
N SER A 331 19.46 -12.44 -4.51
CA SER A 331 18.10 -12.16 -4.05
C SER A 331 17.29 -13.40 -3.70
N GLY A 332 17.80 -14.60 -3.99
CA GLY A 332 17.01 -15.81 -3.95
C GLY A 332 15.88 -15.77 -4.98
N LYS A 333 14.76 -16.43 -4.70
CA LYS A 333 13.64 -16.51 -5.63
C LYS A 333 12.90 -15.20 -5.84
N TYR A 334 13.00 -14.23 -4.91
CA TYR A 334 12.23 -12.99 -4.96
C TYR A 334 12.97 -11.85 -5.65
N LEU A 335 12.24 -11.10 -6.46
CA LEU A 335 12.75 -9.87 -7.05
C LEU A 335 13.06 -8.85 -5.95
N CYS A 336 14.30 -8.34 -5.93
CA CYS A 336 14.75 -7.28 -5.04
C CYS A 336 15.10 -6.04 -5.88
N PRO A 337 14.21 -5.05 -6.04
CA PRO A 337 14.41 -3.94 -6.98
C PRO A 337 15.73 -3.18 -6.76
N TYR A 338 16.14 -3.00 -5.51
CA TYR A 338 17.37 -2.30 -5.16
C TYR A 338 18.64 -3.14 -5.29
N ARG A 339 18.53 -4.42 -5.62
CA ARG A 339 19.65 -5.34 -5.89
C ARG A 339 19.85 -5.65 -7.37
N ALA A 340 19.18 -4.91 -8.25
CA ALA A 340 19.37 -5.07 -9.69
C ALA A 340 20.72 -4.49 -10.15
N VAL A 341 21.14 -3.35 -9.60
CA VAL A 341 22.40 -2.67 -9.95
C VAL A 341 23.12 -2.24 -8.68
N LYS A 342 24.37 -2.67 -8.51
CA LYS A 342 25.18 -2.36 -7.31
C LYS A 342 25.67 -0.92 -7.30
N THR A 343 26.08 -0.39 -8.44
CA THR A 343 26.76 0.91 -8.55
C THR A 343 25.91 2.04 -7.96
N ASN A 344 26.44 2.75 -6.98
CA ASN A 344 25.80 3.89 -6.30
C ASN A 344 24.46 3.58 -5.60
N ASN A 345 24.12 2.30 -5.40
CA ASN A 345 22.90 1.90 -4.69
C ASN A 345 23.18 1.65 -3.22
N LEU A 346 22.87 2.63 -2.38
CA LEU A 346 23.10 2.55 -0.93
C LEU A 346 22.27 1.47 -0.22
N MET A 347 21.21 0.95 -0.88
CA MET A 347 20.34 -0.10 -0.34
C MET A 347 20.64 -1.49 -0.93
N TYR A 348 21.69 -1.61 -1.75
CA TYR A 348 22.00 -2.86 -2.45
C TYR A 348 22.24 -4.03 -1.49
N ASP A 349 23.13 -3.85 -0.52
CA ASP A 349 23.52 -4.92 0.41
C ASP A 349 22.69 -4.94 1.68
N ALA A 350 22.46 -3.79 2.28
CA ALA A 350 21.98 -3.65 3.66
C ALA A 350 20.51 -3.26 3.80
N GLY A 351 19.81 -2.93 2.72
CA GLY A 351 18.45 -2.41 2.79
C GLY A 351 18.41 -0.98 3.33
N TYR A 352 17.27 -0.58 3.90
CA TYR A 352 17.06 0.78 4.40
C TYR A 352 17.94 1.12 5.59
N THR A 353 18.41 2.36 5.62
CA THR A 353 19.00 2.96 6.83
C THR A 353 17.91 3.64 7.66
N TRP A 354 18.08 3.62 8.97
CA TRP A 354 17.15 4.27 9.89
C TRP A 354 17.85 4.72 11.17
N CYS A 355 17.43 5.86 11.70
CA CYS A 355 17.75 6.30 13.04
C CYS A 355 16.52 6.98 13.67
N GLU A 356 16.53 7.21 14.99
CA GLU A 356 15.36 7.71 15.71
C GLU A 356 14.90 9.10 15.24
N ALA A 357 15.78 9.91 14.69
CA ALA A 357 15.44 11.21 14.10
C ALA A 357 14.36 11.11 13.00
N HIS A 358 14.25 9.97 12.30
CA HIS A 358 13.25 9.75 11.26
C HIS A 358 11.79 9.71 11.77
N TYR A 359 11.55 9.63 13.07
CA TYR A 359 10.20 9.84 13.61
C TYR A 359 9.74 11.30 13.45
N LEU A 360 10.67 12.24 13.32
CA LEU A 360 10.42 13.65 13.08
C LEU A 360 10.88 14.02 11.65
N ASN A 361 10.26 15.02 11.06
CA ASN A 361 10.72 15.56 9.80
C ASN A 361 11.69 16.73 10.07
N PRO A 362 12.74 16.92 9.26
CA PRO A 362 13.59 18.10 9.38
C PRO A 362 12.81 19.38 9.05
N ILE A 363 13.10 20.45 9.74
CA ILE A 363 12.65 21.79 9.37
C ILE A 363 13.52 22.24 8.19
N ALA A 364 12.89 22.72 7.11
CA ALA A 364 13.61 23.08 5.91
C ALA A 364 14.57 24.26 6.16
N ILE A 365 15.75 24.21 5.57
CA ILE A 365 16.83 25.21 5.73
C ILE A 365 16.37 26.62 5.40
N THR A 366 15.37 26.78 4.53
CA THR A 366 14.79 28.08 4.17
C THR A 366 14.22 28.81 5.39
N HIS A 367 13.62 28.09 6.35
CA HIS A 367 13.08 28.68 7.56
C HIS A 367 14.19 29.23 8.47
N PHE A 368 15.33 28.56 8.53
CA PHE A 368 16.51 29.05 9.26
C PHE A 368 17.07 30.34 8.62
N ARG A 369 17.14 30.39 7.29
CA ARG A 369 17.60 31.60 6.57
C ARG A 369 16.70 32.80 6.81
N ILE A 370 15.39 32.61 6.79
CA ILE A 370 14.41 33.69 6.97
C ILE A 370 14.44 34.23 8.41
N THR A 371 14.73 33.38 9.38
CA THR A 371 14.69 33.73 10.81
C THR A 371 16.07 34.06 11.38
N ALA A 372 17.16 33.84 10.62
CA ALA A 372 18.51 34.19 11.03
C ALA A 372 18.74 35.72 11.01
N SER A 373 19.45 36.26 11.98
CA SER A 373 19.91 37.62 11.96
C SER A 373 21.00 37.87 10.90
N ASN A 374 21.73 36.82 10.54
CA ASN A 374 22.63 36.76 9.40
C ASN A 374 22.24 35.59 8.48
N PRO A 375 21.66 35.82 7.29
CA PRO A 375 21.22 34.74 6.38
C PRO A 375 22.35 33.82 5.87
N ASN A 376 23.60 34.25 6.00
CA ASN A 376 24.78 33.46 5.64
C ASN A 376 25.29 32.59 6.81
N ASP A 377 24.79 32.83 8.00
CA ASP A 377 25.10 32.05 9.22
C ASP A 377 23.81 31.56 9.84
N LEU A 378 23.41 30.34 9.51
CA LEU A 378 22.16 29.73 9.97
C LEU A 378 22.13 29.50 11.49
N SER A 379 23.27 29.49 12.17
CA SER A 379 23.34 29.37 13.63
C SER A 379 22.79 30.59 14.35
N THR A 380 22.63 31.73 13.67
CA THR A 380 22.01 32.94 14.19
C THR A 380 20.47 32.94 14.11
N SER A 381 19.88 31.85 13.62
CA SER A 381 18.43 31.67 13.59
C SER A 381 17.88 31.48 15.00
N ILE A 382 16.69 32.04 15.25
CA ILE A 382 15.97 31.90 16.51
C ILE A 382 15.20 30.59 16.65
N ILE A 383 15.08 29.80 15.57
CA ILE A 383 14.41 28.50 15.59
C ILE A 383 15.45 27.40 15.74
N TYR A 384 15.01 26.27 16.30
CA TYR A 384 15.83 25.07 16.50
C TYR A 384 15.36 23.97 15.57
N GLN A 385 16.32 23.17 15.10
CA GLN A 385 16.02 21.97 14.33
C GLN A 385 15.44 20.88 15.22
N ASN A 386 14.64 19.99 14.61
CA ASN A 386 14.19 18.80 15.31
C ASN A 386 15.37 17.92 15.74
N PRO A 387 15.29 17.25 16.91
CA PRO A 387 16.38 16.44 17.43
C PRO A 387 16.92 15.44 16.40
N GLY A 388 18.25 15.37 16.33
CA GLY A 388 18.96 14.46 15.42
C GLY A 388 19.04 14.92 13.96
N TRP A 389 18.49 16.07 13.59
CA TRP A 389 18.62 16.63 12.25
C TRP A 389 19.61 17.80 12.23
N PRO A 390 20.53 17.87 11.25
CA PRO A 390 21.42 19.02 11.05
C PRO A 390 20.67 20.24 10.48
N ILE A 391 21.27 21.39 10.59
CA ILE A 391 20.78 22.63 9.96
C ILE A 391 21.43 22.92 8.61
N GLN A 392 22.31 22.02 8.14
CA GLN A 392 23.01 22.16 6.85
C GLN A 392 22.32 21.31 5.79
N ALA A 393 22.39 21.81 4.54
CA ALA A 393 21.84 21.08 3.41
C ALA A 393 22.70 19.85 3.07
N ASN A 394 22.04 18.79 2.58
CA ASN A 394 22.65 17.54 2.15
C ASN A 394 23.36 16.72 3.26
N GLU A 395 23.15 17.07 4.51
CA GLU A 395 23.58 16.25 5.64
C GLU A 395 22.44 15.35 6.09
N GLY A 396 22.75 14.06 6.31
CA GLY A 396 21.81 13.09 6.85
C GLY A 396 21.56 13.28 8.35
N PRO A 397 20.54 12.62 8.90
CA PRO A 397 20.26 12.70 10.31
C PRO A 397 21.38 12.10 11.16
N ILE A 398 21.67 12.76 12.25
CA ILE A 398 22.57 12.27 13.31
C ILE A 398 21.70 11.45 14.26
N GLY A 399 22.09 10.20 14.54
CA GLY A 399 21.34 9.37 15.49
C GLY A 399 21.14 10.06 16.83
N ILE A 400 19.91 10.07 17.33
CA ILE A 400 19.66 10.42 18.74
C ILE A 400 20.19 9.25 19.57
N LYS A 401 21.12 9.54 20.44
CA LYS A 401 21.66 8.56 21.39
C LYS A 401 20.70 8.35 22.54
#